data_144592d36aca69f363cee7be46fd7703
#
_entry.id   144592d36aca69f363cee7be46fd7703
#
_cell.length_a   1.000
_cell.length_b   1.000
_cell.length_c   1.000
_cell.angle_alpha   90.00
_cell.angle_beta   90.00
_cell.angle_gamma   90.00
#
_symmetry.space_group_name_H-M   'P 1'
#
loop_
_entity.id
_entity.type
_entity.pdbx_description
1 polymer ?
#
loop_
_entity_poly.entity_id
_entity_poly.type
_entity_poly.pdbx_seq_one_letter_code
_entity_poly.pdbx_strand_id
1 'polypeptide(L)'
;MTRINIGVPPRELTNKHLIAEHREIKRIPNVVSKGKYNLKGVPPQFTLGKGHVSFFYDKLGYLKERYVSLYNECINRGFNVQNYEASWDGVPRELMNSYAPTERGVSIVTERILDRLANPIAKQKKNG
;
A
#
# COMPACT_ATOMS: atom_id res chain seq x y z
N MET A 1 8.58 -6.65 -1.18
CA MET A 1 7.26 -6.99 -0.60
C MET A 1 6.36 -5.77 -0.62
N THR A 2 5.11 -5.96 -1.05
CA THR A 2 4.16 -4.85 -1.12
C THR A 2 3.58 -4.53 0.26
N ARG A 3 3.64 -3.26 0.64
CA ARG A 3 3.10 -2.77 1.92
C ARG A 3 2.26 -1.53 1.68
N ILE A 4 1.05 -1.54 2.23
CA ILE A 4 0.15 -0.39 2.17
C ILE A 4 0.00 0.17 3.59
N ASN A 5 0.41 1.42 3.78
CA ASN A 5 0.39 2.07 5.09
C ASN A 5 -0.95 2.81 5.27
N ILE A 6 -2.02 2.03 5.48
CA ILE A 6 -3.37 2.59 5.56
C ILE A 6 -3.47 3.67 6.64
N GLY A 7 -4.26 4.71 6.32
CA GLY A 7 -4.56 5.75 7.29
C GLY A 7 -3.43 6.72 7.60
N VAL A 8 -2.20 6.44 7.15
CA VAL A 8 -1.08 7.35 7.37
C VAL A 8 -1.00 8.30 6.18
N PRO A 9 -1.20 9.62 6.38
CA PRO A 9 -1.09 10.55 5.25
C PRO A 9 0.29 10.48 4.62
N PRO A 10 0.38 10.48 3.28
CA PRO A 10 1.70 10.40 2.62
C PRO A 10 2.70 11.45 3.08
N ARG A 11 2.21 12.66 3.44
CA ARG A 11 3.11 13.73 3.91
C ARG A 11 3.83 13.37 5.21
N GLU A 12 3.31 12.40 5.96
CA GLU A 12 3.91 11.95 7.23
C GLU A 12 4.86 10.78 7.05
N LEU A 13 4.95 10.21 5.85
CA LEU A 13 5.86 9.11 5.58
C LEU A 13 7.29 9.64 5.38
N THR A 14 8.27 8.85 5.81
CA THR A 14 9.66 9.14 5.46
C THR A 14 9.84 9.00 3.95
N ASN A 15 10.90 9.58 3.39
CA ASN A 15 11.19 9.45 1.97
C ASN A 15 11.26 7.98 1.55
N LYS A 16 11.91 7.15 2.35
CA LYS A 16 12.06 5.73 2.06
C LYS A 16 10.71 5.02 2.00
N HIS A 17 9.86 5.24 2.99
CA HIS A 17 8.54 4.62 3.04
C HIS A 17 7.64 5.11 1.91
N LEU A 18 7.70 6.41 1.62
CA LEU A 18 6.90 7.01 0.55
C LEU A 18 7.25 6.42 -0.81
N ILE A 19 8.54 6.40 -1.14
CA ILE A 19 9.00 5.91 -2.44
C ILE A 19 8.69 4.42 -2.59
N ALA A 20 8.90 3.65 -1.52
CA ALA A 20 8.63 2.21 -1.55
C ALA A 20 7.14 1.94 -1.78
N GLU A 21 6.25 2.61 -1.06
CA GLU A 21 4.82 2.39 -1.22
C GLU A 21 4.35 2.84 -2.60
N HIS A 22 4.83 3.97 -3.08
CA HIS A 22 4.50 4.47 -4.42
C HIS A 22 4.84 3.43 -5.49
N ARG A 23 6.02 2.81 -5.38
CA ARG A 23 6.48 1.84 -6.37
C ARG A 23 5.73 0.52 -6.27
N GLU A 24 5.37 0.10 -5.06
CA GLU A 24 4.85 -1.25 -4.82
C GLU A 24 3.34 -1.35 -4.88
N ILE A 25 2.61 -0.28 -4.62
CA ILE A 25 1.15 -0.31 -4.56
C ILE A 25 0.53 -0.76 -5.89
N LYS A 26 1.15 -0.44 -7.02
CA LYS A 26 0.65 -0.83 -8.35
C LYS A 26 0.62 -2.33 -8.58
N ARG A 27 1.37 -3.09 -7.78
CA ARG A 27 1.42 -4.56 -7.92
C ARG A 27 0.06 -5.19 -7.70
N ILE A 28 -0.75 -4.60 -6.83
CA ILE A 28 -2.07 -5.14 -6.50
C ILE A 28 -3.03 -4.98 -7.69
N PRO A 29 -3.25 -3.78 -8.26
CA PRO A 29 -4.11 -3.69 -9.45
C PRO A 29 -3.56 -4.47 -10.64
N ASN A 30 -2.24 -4.58 -10.78
CA ASN A 30 -1.66 -5.36 -11.88
C ASN A 30 -2.05 -6.84 -11.78
N VAL A 31 -1.99 -7.43 -10.59
CA VAL A 31 -2.40 -8.82 -10.37
C VAL A 31 -3.89 -8.99 -10.63
N VAL A 32 -4.71 -8.08 -10.14
CA VAL A 32 -6.16 -8.12 -10.31
C VAL A 32 -6.56 -7.98 -11.77
N SER A 33 -5.95 -7.04 -12.50
CA SER A 33 -6.29 -6.82 -13.91
C SER A 33 -5.92 -8.01 -14.79
N LYS A 34 -4.94 -8.81 -14.36
CA LYS A 34 -4.55 -10.03 -15.06
C LYS A 34 -5.42 -11.25 -14.68
N GLY A 35 -6.38 -11.07 -13.80
CA GLY A 35 -7.24 -12.15 -13.34
C GLY A 35 -6.58 -13.13 -12.37
N LYS A 36 -5.41 -12.80 -11.86
CA LYS A 36 -4.63 -13.69 -10.99
C LYS A 36 -4.92 -13.42 -9.51
N TYR A 37 -6.20 -13.50 -9.13
CA TYR A 37 -6.61 -13.23 -7.76
C TYR A 37 -7.71 -14.19 -7.34
N ASN A 38 -7.91 -14.32 -6.02
CA ASN A 38 -8.95 -15.16 -5.45
C ASN A 38 -9.65 -14.40 -4.32
N LEU A 39 -10.93 -14.09 -4.54
CA LEU A 39 -11.71 -13.32 -3.55
C LEU A 39 -12.10 -14.16 -2.33
N LYS A 40 -12.06 -15.47 -2.43
CA LYS A 40 -12.40 -16.36 -1.30
C LYS A 40 -11.41 -16.22 -0.16
N GLY A 41 -10.18 -15.81 -0.45
CA GLY A 41 -9.15 -15.68 0.56
C GLY A 41 -9.00 -14.28 1.13
N VAL A 42 -9.92 -13.35 0.83
CA VAL A 42 -9.84 -11.99 1.34
C VAL A 42 -10.09 -12.00 2.84
N PRO A 43 -9.12 -11.53 3.66
CA PRO A 43 -9.31 -11.47 5.11
C PRO A 43 -10.42 -10.49 5.48
N PRO A 44 -11.21 -10.78 6.53
CA PRO A 44 -12.27 -9.86 6.96
C PRO A 44 -11.74 -8.57 7.58
N GLN A 45 -10.49 -8.57 8.04
CA GLN A 45 -9.88 -7.40 8.66
C GLN A 45 -8.49 -7.18 8.08
N PHE A 46 -8.07 -5.91 8.09
CA PHE A 46 -6.72 -5.54 7.68
C PHE A 46 -5.68 -6.31 8.52
N THR A 47 -4.64 -6.78 7.85
CA THR A 47 -3.54 -7.52 8.49
C THR A 47 -2.23 -7.20 7.79
N LEU A 48 -1.12 -7.40 8.48
CA LEU A 48 0.21 -7.38 7.88
C LEU A 48 0.66 -8.83 7.62
N GLY A 49 1.67 -8.99 6.79
CA GLY A 49 2.17 -10.31 6.44
C GLY A 49 1.20 -11.08 5.56
N LYS A 50 0.91 -12.33 5.91
CA LYS A 50 0.02 -13.17 5.12
C LYS A 50 -1.37 -12.55 5.04
N GLY A 51 -1.89 -12.39 3.83
CA GLY A 51 -3.21 -11.82 3.62
C GLY A 51 -3.21 -10.30 3.46
N HIS A 52 -2.08 -9.63 3.66
CA HIS A 52 -2.01 -8.18 3.52
C HIS A 52 -2.42 -7.72 2.12
N VAL A 53 -1.84 -8.31 1.09
CA VAL A 53 -2.12 -7.95 -0.30
C VAL A 53 -3.55 -8.34 -0.67
N SER A 54 -3.95 -9.57 -0.35
CA SER A 54 -5.27 -10.09 -0.73
C SER A 54 -6.40 -9.33 -0.05
N PHE A 55 -6.15 -8.71 1.10
CA PHE A 55 -7.16 -7.87 1.76
C PHE A 55 -7.67 -6.78 0.82
N PHE A 56 -6.83 -6.28 -0.08
CA PHE A 56 -7.17 -5.17 -0.97
C PHE A 56 -7.75 -5.60 -2.32
N TYR A 57 -7.89 -6.89 -2.58
CA TYR A 57 -8.36 -7.37 -3.89
C TYR A 57 -9.78 -6.88 -4.24
N ASP A 58 -10.57 -6.48 -3.27
CA ASP A 58 -11.90 -5.90 -3.50
C ASP A 58 -11.98 -4.44 -3.05
N LYS A 59 -10.82 -3.77 -2.90
CA LYS A 59 -10.74 -2.38 -2.43
C LYS A 59 -9.85 -1.53 -3.33
N LEU A 60 -9.91 -1.78 -4.64
CA LEU A 60 -9.01 -1.12 -5.60
C LEU A 60 -9.31 0.37 -5.77
N GLY A 61 -10.53 0.80 -5.48
CA GLY A 61 -10.87 2.22 -5.48
C GLY A 61 -10.12 2.96 -4.39
N TYR A 62 -10.07 2.37 -3.19
CA TYR A 62 -9.29 2.93 -2.09
C TYR A 62 -7.81 3.03 -2.47
N LEU A 63 -7.26 1.96 -3.06
CA LEU A 63 -5.86 1.95 -3.44
C LEU A 63 -5.55 3.00 -4.51
N LYS A 64 -6.47 3.24 -5.44
CA LYS A 64 -6.27 4.26 -6.47
C LYS A 64 -6.19 5.65 -5.85
N GLU A 65 -7.12 5.98 -4.95
CA GLU A 65 -7.10 7.25 -4.24
C GLU A 65 -5.81 7.42 -3.45
N ARG A 66 -5.40 6.37 -2.74
CA ARG A 66 -4.15 6.41 -2.00
C ARG A 66 -2.96 6.59 -2.94
N TYR A 67 -2.96 5.90 -4.09
CA TYR A 67 -1.89 6.04 -5.07
C TYR A 67 -1.74 7.50 -5.53
N VAL A 68 -2.85 8.16 -5.86
CA VAL A 68 -2.81 9.55 -6.29
C VAL A 68 -2.17 10.42 -5.22
N SER A 69 -2.53 10.20 -3.95
CA SER A 69 -1.94 10.95 -2.84
C SER A 69 -0.43 10.68 -2.70
N LEU A 70 -0.01 9.42 -2.86
CA LEU A 70 1.41 9.07 -2.81
C LEU A 70 2.18 9.74 -3.96
N TYR A 71 1.63 9.68 -5.17
CA TYR A 71 2.25 10.30 -6.33
C TYR A 71 2.41 11.80 -6.14
N ASN A 72 1.35 12.47 -5.71
CA ASN A 72 1.37 13.92 -5.48
C ASN A 72 2.42 14.31 -4.44
N GLU A 73 2.55 13.51 -3.39
CA GLU A 73 3.57 13.79 -2.36
C GLU A 73 4.98 13.60 -2.91
N CYS A 74 5.21 12.58 -3.73
CA CYS A 74 6.49 12.38 -4.39
C CYS A 74 6.86 13.59 -5.25
N ILE A 75 5.91 14.08 -6.04
CA ILE A 75 6.13 15.25 -6.88
C ILE A 75 6.39 16.49 -6.02
N ASN A 76 5.62 16.66 -4.95
CA ASN A 76 5.77 17.78 -4.03
C ASN A 76 7.17 17.83 -3.39
N ARG A 77 7.76 16.67 -3.13
CA ARG A 77 9.11 16.57 -2.57
C ARG A 77 10.21 16.67 -3.64
N GLY A 78 9.83 16.79 -4.91
CA GLY A 78 10.80 16.92 -6.00
C GLY A 78 11.35 15.59 -6.50
N PHE A 79 10.71 14.46 -6.18
CA PHE A 79 11.16 13.15 -6.63
C PHE A 79 10.75 12.91 -8.08
N ASN A 80 11.68 12.39 -8.88
CA ASN A 80 11.42 12.06 -10.28
C ASN A 80 10.91 10.61 -10.36
N VAL A 81 9.59 10.44 -10.20
CA VAL A 81 8.96 9.12 -10.21
C VAL A 81 8.01 8.98 -11.39
N GLN A 82 7.79 7.74 -11.82
CA GLN A 82 6.83 7.46 -12.89
C GLN A 82 5.41 7.49 -12.35
N ASN A 83 4.44 7.75 -13.23
CA ASN A 83 3.04 7.68 -12.87
C ASN A 83 2.49 6.31 -13.25
N TYR A 84 2.08 5.52 -12.26
CA TYR A 84 1.58 4.16 -12.45
C TYR A 84 0.05 4.07 -12.41
N GLU A 85 -0.65 5.19 -12.52
CA GLU A 85 -2.11 5.21 -12.38
C GLU A 85 -2.80 4.30 -13.39
N ALA A 86 -2.22 4.12 -14.58
CA ALA A 86 -2.77 3.23 -15.60
C ALA A 86 -2.86 1.76 -15.17
N SER A 87 -2.16 1.36 -14.11
CA SER A 87 -2.25 0.00 -13.60
C SER A 87 -3.66 -0.37 -13.16
N TRP A 88 -4.51 0.61 -12.85
CA TRP A 88 -5.90 0.38 -12.44
C TRP A 88 -6.88 0.25 -13.61
N ASP A 89 -6.46 0.55 -14.84
CA ASP A 89 -7.36 0.61 -15.99
C ASP A 89 -8.06 -0.73 -16.28
N GLY A 90 -7.40 -1.85 -16.03
CA GLY A 90 -7.95 -3.17 -16.29
C GLY A 90 -8.66 -3.82 -15.10
N VAL A 91 -8.81 -3.09 -14.00
CA VAL A 91 -9.45 -3.66 -12.80
C VAL A 91 -10.97 -3.71 -12.98
N PRO A 92 -11.63 -4.87 -12.70
CA PRO A 92 -13.08 -4.96 -12.78
C PRO A 92 -13.76 -3.91 -11.90
N ARG A 93 -14.84 -3.35 -12.41
CA ARG A 93 -15.56 -2.26 -11.73
C ARG A 93 -16.04 -2.67 -10.34
N GLU A 94 -16.51 -3.90 -10.19
CA GLU A 94 -17.03 -4.41 -8.91
C GLU A 94 -15.95 -4.53 -7.83
N LEU A 95 -14.68 -4.43 -8.19
CA LEU A 95 -13.57 -4.47 -7.24
C LEU A 95 -13.01 -3.08 -6.92
N MET A 96 -13.54 -2.04 -7.57
CA MET A 96 -13.14 -0.65 -7.34
C MET A 96 -13.89 -0.04 -6.16
N ASN A 97 -13.85 -0.71 -5.02
CA ASN A 97 -14.56 -0.27 -3.82
C ASN A 97 -13.67 0.61 -2.96
N SER A 98 -14.30 1.45 -2.15
CA SER A 98 -13.61 2.27 -1.17
C SER A 98 -13.35 1.46 0.11
N TYR A 99 -12.58 2.04 1.01
CA TYR A 99 -12.28 1.43 2.30
C TYR A 99 -11.96 2.54 3.29
N ALA A 100 -12.50 2.46 4.48
CA ALA A 100 -12.21 3.39 5.56
C ALA A 100 -11.27 2.70 6.55
N PRO A 101 -10.00 3.15 6.67
CA PRO A 101 -9.07 2.54 7.64
C PRO A 101 -9.64 2.57 9.05
N THR A 102 -9.50 1.45 9.76
CA THR A 102 -9.94 1.35 11.15
C THR A 102 -8.84 1.80 12.11
N GLU A 103 -9.22 2.18 13.33
CA GLU A 103 -8.23 2.54 14.35
C GLU A 103 -7.24 1.39 14.58
N ARG A 104 -7.74 0.15 14.64
CA ARG A 104 -6.89 -1.03 14.80
C ARG A 104 -5.89 -1.15 13.66
N GLY A 105 -6.36 -1.00 12.41
CA GLY A 105 -5.48 -1.11 11.25
C GLY A 105 -4.42 -0.02 11.22
N VAL A 106 -4.80 1.21 11.52
CA VAL A 106 -3.88 2.34 11.55
C VAL A 106 -2.85 2.14 12.67
N SER A 107 -3.27 1.65 13.85
CA SER A 107 -2.35 1.38 14.95
C SER A 107 -1.30 0.33 14.57
N ILE A 108 -1.72 -0.73 13.89
CA ILE A 108 -0.80 -1.78 13.42
C ILE A 108 0.26 -1.20 12.49
N VAL A 109 -0.16 -0.37 11.54
CA VAL A 109 0.75 0.26 10.58
C VAL A 109 1.70 1.22 11.29
N THR A 110 1.16 2.06 12.17
CA THR A 110 1.95 3.05 12.90
C THR A 110 3.02 2.39 13.76
N GLU A 111 2.65 1.33 14.48
CA GLU A 111 3.62 0.59 15.29
C GLU A 111 4.74 0.02 14.44
N ARG A 112 4.42 -0.53 13.27
CA ARG A 112 5.45 -1.08 12.37
C ARG A 112 6.39 0.00 11.88
N ILE A 113 5.86 1.16 11.50
CA ILE A 113 6.70 2.27 11.01
C ILE A 113 7.62 2.74 12.12
N LEU A 114 7.08 2.93 13.33
CA LEU A 114 7.88 3.38 14.48
C LEU A 114 8.95 2.36 14.85
N ASP A 115 8.63 1.07 14.80
CA ASP A 115 9.59 0.02 15.08
C ASP A 115 10.76 0.04 14.08
N ARG A 116 10.46 0.23 12.81
CA ARG A 116 11.49 0.30 11.78
C ARG A 116 12.39 1.53 11.93
N LEU A 117 11.83 2.64 12.36
CA LEU A 117 12.60 3.86 12.59
C LEU A 117 13.46 3.75 13.84
N ALA A 118 12.97 3.03 14.86
CA ALA A 118 13.70 2.87 16.12
C ALA A 118 14.83 1.83 16.02
N ASN A 119 14.72 0.83 15.13
CA ASN A 119 15.65 -0.28 15.05
C ASN A 119 16.21 -0.51 13.64
N PRO A 120 16.74 0.52 12.96
CA PRO A 120 17.21 0.34 11.58
C PRO A 120 18.42 -0.59 11.46
N ILE A 121 19.33 -0.55 12.42
CA ILE A 121 20.54 -1.37 12.40
C ILE A 121 20.21 -2.84 12.59
N ALA A 122 19.31 -3.15 13.54
CA ALA A 122 18.88 -4.52 13.78
C ALA A 122 18.20 -5.12 12.54
N LYS A 123 17.41 -4.31 11.82
CA LYS A 123 16.78 -4.74 10.58
C LYS A 123 17.81 -5.04 9.50
N GLN A 124 18.84 -4.22 9.38
CA GLN A 124 19.92 -4.43 8.41
C GLN A 124 20.67 -5.73 8.69
N LYS A 125 20.95 -6.03 9.96
CA LYS A 125 21.63 -7.28 10.34
C LYS A 125 20.82 -8.51 9.95
N LYS A 126 19.50 -8.46 10.08
CA LYS A 126 18.64 -9.58 9.70
C LYS A 126 18.65 -9.82 8.20
N ASN A 127 18.84 -8.78 7.42
CA ASN A 127 18.82 -8.85 5.98
C ASN A 127 20.19 -9.06 5.35
N GLY A 128 21.23 -8.97 6.17
CA GLY A 128 22.61 -9.14 5.71
C GLY A 128 23.06 -10.61 5.80
#